data_b51b98352a1dc6c754c7382980da02c3
#
_entry.id   b51b98352a1dc6c754c7382980da02c3
#
_cell.length_a   1.000
_cell.length_b   1.000
_cell.length_c   1.000
_cell.angle_alpha   90.00
_cell.angle_beta   90.00
_cell.angle_gamma   90.00
#
_symmetry.space_group_name_H-M   'P 1'
#
loop_
_entity.id
_entity.type
_entity.pdbx_description
1 polymer ?
#
loop_
_entity_poly.entity_id
_entity_poly.type
_entity_poly.pdbx_seq_one_letter_code
_entity_poly.pdbx_strand_id
1 'polypeptide(L)'
;MIDRYTLTSSPGQLKTTFPFLTEMPVFDVQYNASPAKHLPVATLQAPTKIQNFRWGFISGLSNNKKMSHRLFNADIVQGLSKPSIKKSLSRDRCIIFATGFYVWKLLSKKMLTPHYAHFESGQPFAIAGFWEEKDEFVEHSTDSFMMLTRPANSHISEYQQDMPFILPHDKISNWLDPGFDVQECISWMENAPSGTLSIYPVSPAINHVDLNDERLIKRSLPADQHGNYTLFG
;
A
#
# COMPACT_ATOMS: atom_id res chain seq x y z
N MET A 1 -6.63 2.35 8.84
CA MET A 1 -5.18 2.17 8.52
C MET A 1 -5.08 1.01 7.54
N ILE A 2 -4.37 1.20 6.42
CA ILE A 2 -4.16 0.16 5.39
C ILE A 2 -3.09 -0.81 5.89
N ASP A 3 -3.43 -2.07 6.03
CA ASP A 3 -2.51 -3.12 6.47
C ASP A 3 -2.53 -4.37 5.57
N ARG A 4 -3.27 -4.31 4.47
CA ARG A 4 -3.37 -5.37 3.46
C ARG A 4 -3.58 -4.77 2.07
N TYR A 5 -2.84 -5.31 1.09
CA TYR A 5 -3.07 -5.00 -0.32
C TYR A 5 -2.80 -6.24 -1.20
N THR A 6 -3.07 -6.11 -2.48
CA THR A 6 -2.80 -7.16 -3.46
C THR A 6 -1.87 -6.68 -4.57
N LEU A 7 -1.06 -7.59 -5.08
CA LEU A 7 -0.36 -7.45 -6.35
C LEU A 7 -0.55 -8.76 -7.13
N THR A 8 -1.60 -8.82 -7.93
CA THR A 8 -1.97 -10.03 -8.68
C THR A 8 -1.53 -9.98 -10.15
N SER A 9 -0.97 -8.84 -10.58
CA SER A 9 -0.43 -8.68 -11.93
C SER A 9 0.86 -9.45 -12.12
N SER A 10 0.98 -10.08 -13.29
CA SER A 10 2.25 -10.66 -13.74
C SER A 10 3.28 -9.56 -14.06
N PRO A 11 4.58 -9.89 -14.12
CA PRO A 11 5.61 -8.95 -14.57
C PRO A 11 5.30 -8.32 -15.92
N GLY A 12 4.73 -9.09 -16.87
CA GLY A 12 4.34 -8.59 -18.19
C GLY A 12 3.23 -7.54 -18.12
N GLN A 13 2.22 -7.74 -17.27
CA GLN A 13 1.16 -6.75 -17.06
C GLN A 13 1.69 -5.48 -16.41
N LEU A 14 2.60 -5.61 -15.42
CA LEU A 14 3.25 -4.44 -14.83
C LEU A 14 4.03 -3.64 -15.86
N LYS A 15 4.80 -4.32 -16.74
CA LYS A 15 5.56 -3.66 -17.81
C LYS A 15 4.66 -2.94 -18.81
N THR A 16 3.49 -3.50 -19.09
CA THR A 16 2.50 -2.86 -19.99
C THR A 16 1.95 -1.59 -19.36
N THR A 17 1.63 -1.62 -18.07
CA THR A 17 1.08 -0.45 -17.36
C THR A 17 2.18 0.57 -17.00
N PHE A 18 3.38 0.10 -16.69
CA PHE A 18 4.53 0.93 -16.31
C PHE A 18 5.70 0.68 -17.26
N PRO A 19 5.66 1.23 -18.51
CA PRO A 19 6.63 0.91 -19.55
C PRO A 19 8.08 1.38 -19.23
N PHE A 20 8.26 2.25 -18.24
CA PHE A 20 9.57 2.66 -17.75
C PHE A 20 10.31 1.52 -16.99
N LEU A 21 9.63 0.49 -16.55
CA LEU A 21 10.25 -0.66 -15.88
C LEU A 21 11.02 -1.52 -16.89
N THR A 22 12.33 -1.61 -16.72
CA THR A 22 13.22 -2.39 -17.60
C THR A 22 13.81 -3.61 -16.90
N GLU A 23 14.00 -3.54 -15.58
CA GLU A 23 14.55 -4.60 -14.75
C GLU A 23 13.49 -5.11 -13.76
N MET A 24 13.00 -6.31 -14.00
CA MET A 24 11.97 -6.93 -13.16
C MET A 24 12.42 -8.31 -12.72
N PRO A 25 12.78 -8.50 -11.45
CA PRO A 25 13.00 -9.83 -10.90
C PRO A 25 11.68 -10.62 -10.87
N VAL A 26 11.79 -11.91 -10.75
CA VAL A 26 10.63 -12.75 -10.47
C VAL A 26 10.13 -12.43 -9.06
N PHE A 27 8.85 -12.19 -8.92
CA PHE A 27 8.18 -12.03 -7.64
C PHE A 27 6.87 -12.82 -7.63
N ASP A 28 6.46 -13.25 -6.44
CA ASP A 28 5.24 -14.02 -6.27
C ASP A 28 4.01 -13.11 -6.28
N VAL A 29 2.93 -13.61 -6.85
CA VAL A 29 1.60 -12.98 -6.77
C VAL A 29 1.21 -12.85 -5.30
N GLN A 30 0.72 -11.67 -4.94
CA GLN A 30 0.31 -11.35 -3.58
C GLN A 30 -1.20 -11.08 -3.54
N TYR A 31 -1.93 -12.01 -2.95
CA TYR A 31 -3.36 -11.82 -2.63
C TYR A 31 -3.54 -11.26 -1.21
N ASN A 32 -2.51 -11.34 -0.38
CA ASN A 32 -2.49 -10.90 1.01
C ASN A 32 -1.11 -10.33 1.39
N ALA A 33 -0.71 -9.26 0.69
CA ALA A 33 0.48 -8.50 1.08
C ALA A 33 0.23 -7.83 2.43
N SER A 34 1.10 -8.09 3.40
CA SER A 34 0.96 -7.62 4.78
C SER A 34 2.29 -7.03 5.29
N PRO A 35 2.27 -6.19 6.33
CA PRO A 35 3.49 -5.70 6.95
C PRO A 35 4.45 -6.84 7.32
N ALA A 36 5.74 -6.53 7.27
CA ALA A 36 6.87 -7.43 7.43
C ALA A 36 7.19 -8.35 6.23
N LYS A 37 6.36 -8.45 5.21
CA LYS A 37 6.71 -9.14 3.96
C LYS A 37 7.64 -8.28 3.09
N HIS A 38 8.47 -8.96 2.29
CA HIS A 38 9.27 -8.33 1.23
C HIS A 38 8.44 -8.25 -0.04
N LEU A 39 8.27 -7.03 -0.57
CA LEU A 39 7.31 -6.71 -1.59
C LEU A 39 7.93 -5.82 -2.67
N PRO A 40 7.46 -5.91 -3.94
CA PRO A 40 8.02 -5.16 -5.06
C PRO A 40 7.81 -3.65 -4.92
N VAL A 41 8.89 -2.90 -5.06
CA VAL A 41 8.91 -1.42 -5.12
C VAL A 41 9.85 -0.96 -6.22
N ALA A 42 9.69 0.27 -6.72
CA ALA A 42 10.72 0.98 -7.48
C ALA A 42 11.04 2.29 -6.75
N THR A 43 12.32 2.63 -6.66
CA THR A 43 12.81 3.77 -5.89
C THR A 43 13.18 4.93 -6.78
N LEU A 44 13.25 6.14 -6.21
CA LEU A 44 13.77 7.33 -6.88
C LEU A 44 15.19 7.10 -7.44
N GLN A 45 16.03 6.34 -6.73
CA GLN A 45 17.42 6.05 -7.11
C GLN A 45 17.50 4.98 -8.21
N ALA A 46 16.48 4.12 -8.33
CA ALA A 46 16.40 3.07 -9.34
C ALA A 46 14.97 2.99 -9.92
N PRO A 47 14.50 4.02 -10.63
CA PRO A 47 13.11 4.13 -11.05
C PRO A 47 12.69 3.08 -12.09
N THR A 48 13.63 2.52 -12.82
CA THR A 48 13.36 1.51 -13.86
C THR A 48 13.49 0.07 -13.37
N LYS A 49 13.86 -0.12 -12.10
CA LYS A 49 14.16 -1.42 -11.51
C LYS A 49 13.20 -1.74 -10.37
N ILE A 50 12.61 -2.94 -10.40
CA ILE A 50 11.88 -3.48 -9.26
C ILE A 50 12.86 -4.08 -8.25
N GLN A 51 12.71 -3.68 -6.98
CA GLN A 51 13.45 -4.17 -5.83
C GLN A 51 12.45 -4.75 -4.82
N ASN A 52 12.88 -5.72 -4.02
CA ASN A 52 12.05 -6.31 -2.97
C ASN A 52 12.44 -5.77 -1.60
N PHE A 53 11.62 -4.89 -1.03
CA PHE A 53 11.84 -4.27 0.26
C PHE A 53 10.80 -4.72 1.28
N ARG A 54 11.19 -4.73 2.53
CA ARG A 54 10.30 -5.09 3.64
C ARG A 54 9.27 -3.97 3.88
N TRP A 55 7.99 -4.31 3.94
CA TRP A 55 6.96 -3.35 4.30
C TRP A 55 6.99 -3.05 5.80
N GLY A 56 7.35 -1.84 6.18
CA GLY A 56 7.45 -1.34 7.54
C GLY A 56 8.86 -1.33 8.09
N PHE A 57 9.21 -0.21 8.71
CA PHE A 57 10.54 0.06 9.25
C PHE A 57 10.85 -0.75 10.50
N ILE A 58 12.11 -1.15 10.64
CA ILE A 58 12.64 -1.75 11.84
C ILE A 58 13.40 -0.65 12.57
N SER A 59 12.77 0.00 13.55
CA SER A 59 13.46 1.01 14.34
C SER A 59 14.50 0.34 15.25
N GLY A 60 15.78 0.61 14.99
CA GLY A 60 16.90 0.18 15.86
C GLY A 60 16.86 0.77 17.26
N LEU A 61 16.12 1.87 17.46
CA LEU A 61 15.93 2.52 18.76
C LEU A 61 14.79 1.91 19.60
N SER A 62 14.02 1.01 19.03
CA SER A 62 12.90 0.37 19.71
C SER A 62 13.29 -1.00 20.24
N ASN A 63 13.72 -1.08 21.50
CA ASN A 63 13.78 -2.34 22.25
C ASN A 63 12.41 -3.01 22.40
N ASN A 64 11.36 -2.42 21.83
CA ASN A 64 10.00 -2.88 21.93
C ASN A 64 9.52 -3.41 20.56
N LYS A 65 9.68 -4.71 20.32
CA LYS A 65 9.20 -5.41 19.13
C LYS A 65 7.75 -5.09 18.76
N LYS A 66 6.92 -4.68 19.72
CA LYS A 66 5.52 -4.26 19.48
C LYS A 66 5.39 -2.90 18.80
N MET A 67 6.36 -2.01 18.90
CA MET A 67 6.32 -0.70 18.24
C MET A 67 6.81 -0.77 16.79
N SER A 68 7.79 -1.62 16.47
CA SER A 68 8.32 -1.78 15.12
C SER A 68 7.26 -2.26 14.11
N HIS A 69 6.28 -3.04 14.55
CA HIS A 69 5.17 -3.51 13.70
C HIS A 69 4.12 -2.43 13.36
N ARG A 70 4.23 -1.22 13.90
CA ARG A 70 3.26 -0.13 13.68
C ARG A 70 3.75 0.94 12.71
N LEU A 71 5.00 0.90 12.29
CA LEU A 71 5.60 1.90 11.40
C LEU A 71 5.64 1.39 9.96
N PHE A 72 4.48 1.09 9.39
CA PHE A 72 4.37 0.63 8.00
C PHE A 72 3.60 1.59 7.09
N ASN A 73 2.86 2.57 7.67
CA ASN A 73 2.19 3.63 6.95
C ASN A 73 2.52 5.00 7.54
N ALA A 74 2.48 6.02 6.71
CA ALA A 74 2.56 7.42 7.12
C ALA A 74 1.48 8.23 6.39
N ASP A 75 0.72 9.03 7.13
CA ASP A 75 -0.19 10.00 6.54
C ASP A 75 0.60 11.12 5.87
N ILE A 76 0.33 11.40 4.59
CA ILE A 76 1.10 12.36 3.80
C ILE A 76 0.95 13.79 4.33
N VAL A 77 -0.24 14.18 4.75
CA VAL A 77 -0.53 15.54 5.25
C VAL A 77 0.23 15.79 6.54
N GLN A 78 0.13 14.85 7.49
CA GLN A 78 0.89 14.93 8.74
C GLN A 78 2.39 14.72 8.52
N GLY A 79 2.76 13.88 7.57
CA GLY A 79 4.15 13.58 7.21
C GLY A 79 4.91 14.81 6.74
N LEU A 80 4.29 15.60 5.88
CA LEU A 80 4.90 16.84 5.34
C LEU A 80 5.17 17.90 6.42
N SER A 81 4.48 17.84 7.55
CA SER A 81 4.74 18.72 8.71
C SER A 81 5.88 18.22 9.62
N LYS A 82 6.30 16.95 9.48
CA LYS A 82 7.35 16.34 10.30
C LYS A 82 8.70 16.39 9.57
N PRO A 83 9.73 17.06 10.14
CA PRO A 83 11.03 17.23 9.46
C PRO A 83 11.69 15.93 9.01
N SER A 84 11.60 14.85 9.81
CA SER A 84 12.17 13.54 9.47
C SER A 84 11.50 12.93 8.24
N ILE A 85 10.17 12.90 8.19
CA ILE A 85 9.41 12.35 7.07
C ILE A 85 9.60 13.23 5.82
N LYS A 86 9.56 14.56 5.98
CA LYS A 86 9.82 15.49 4.87
C LYS A 86 11.22 15.25 4.27
N LYS A 87 12.23 14.99 5.09
CA LYS A 87 13.58 14.64 4.62
C LYS A 87 13.57 13.34 3.80
N SER A 88 12.94 12.27 4.30
CA SER A 88 12.82 11.01 3.56
C SER A 88 12.05 11.21 2.25
N LEU A 89 10.96 11.95 2.27
CA LEU A 89 10.16 12.27 1.08
C LEU A 89 10.91 13.11 0.04
N SER A 90 11.92 13.90 0.44
CA SER A 90 12.73 14.67 -0.52
C SER A 90 13.76 13.80 -1.23
N ARG A 91 14.20 12.67 -0.63
CA ARG A 91 15.36 11.91 -1.09
C ARG A 91 15.08 10.45 -1.43
N ASP A 92 14.17 9.83 -0.67
CA ASP A 92 14.06 8.38 -0.59
C ASP A 92 12.64 7.92 -0.97
N ARG A 93 12.01 8.61 -1.95
CA ARG A 93 10.70 8.23 -2.46
C ARG A 93 10.76 6.87 -3.17
N CYS A 94 9.65 6.15 -3.07
CA CYS A 94 9.43 4.94 -3.85
C CYS A 94 7.98 4.85 -4.32
N ILE A 95 7.71 3.95 -5.24
CA ILE A 95 6.38 3.51 -5.61
C ILE A 95 6.20 2.05 -5.24
N ILE A 96 5.01 1.72 -4.77
CA ILE A 96 4.58 0.39 -4.40
C ILE A 96 3.55 -0.04 -5.43
N PHE A 97 3.74 -1.20 -6.04
CA PHE A 97 2.81 -1.71 -7.05
C PHE A 97 1.68 -2.47 -6.39
N ALA A 98 0.45 -2.19 -6.80
CA ALA A 98 -0.74 -2.84 -6.26
C ALA A 98 -1.80 -3.06 -7.34
N THR A 99 -2.70 -4.03 -7.13
CA THR A 99 -3.89 -4.26 -7.95
C THR A 99 -5.19 -4.02 -7.18
N GLY A 100 -5.09 -3.92 -5.85
CA GLY A 100 -6.19 -3.62 -4.95
C GLY A 100 -5.72 -3.54 -3.52
N PHE A 101 -6.61 -3.20 -2.62
CA PHE A 101 -6.34 -3.12 -1.19
C PHE A 101 -7.59 -3.51 -0.39
N TYR A 102 -7.40 -3.82 0.88
CA TYR A 102 -8.52 -4.18 1.74
C TYR A 102 -8.89 -3.04 2.67
N VAL A 103 -10.19 -2.92 2.93
CA VAL A 103 -10.78 -1.98 3.86
C VAL A 103 -11.76 -2.72 4.77
N TRP A 104 -11.95 -2.22 5.98
CA TRP A 104 -12.82 -2.85 6.95
C TRP A 104 -14.00 -1.94 7.30
N LYS A 105 -15.22 -2.38 6.94
CA LYS A 105 -16.44 -1.67 7.30
C LYS A 105 -16.80 -1.99 8.76
N LEU A 106 -16.93 -0.94 9.56
CA LEU A 106 -17.37 -1.06 10.94
C LEU A 106 -18.91 -1.08 10.98
N LEU A 107 -19.51 -2.24 11.23
CA LEU A 107 -20.96 -2.38 11.34
C LEU A 107 -21.46 -2.10 12.75
N SER A 108 -20.63 -2.37 13.78
CA SER A 108 -20.89 -2.04 15.18
C SER A 108 -19.57 -1.94 15.94
N LYS A 109 -19.61 -1.55 17.22
CA LYS A 109 -18.39 -1.35 18.04
C LYS A 109 -17.38 -2.52 18.00
N LYS A 110 -17.80 -3.72 17.59
CA LYS A 110 -16.98 -4.93 17.61
C LYS A 110 -17.05 -5.76 16.30
N MET A 111 -17.83 -5.30 15.32
CA MET A 111 -18.04 -6.05 14.06
C MET A 111 -17.38 -5.32 12.90
N LEU A 112 -16.28 -5.90 12.41
CA LEU A 112 -15.56 -5.44 11.23
C LEU A 112 -15.75 -6.44 10.09
N THR A 113 -16.23 -5.97 8.95
CA THR A 113 -16.40 -6.79 7.74
C THR A 113 -15.34 -6.39 6.72
N PRO A 114 -14.49 -7.34 6.26
CA PRO A 114 -13.48 -7.05 5.26
C PRO A 114 -14.11 -6.85 3.88
N HIS A 115 -13.61 -5.86 3.16
CA HIS A 115 -13.98 -5.56 1.79
C HIS A 115 -12.72 -5.41 0.95
N TYR A 116 -12.80 -5.80 -0.30
CA TYR A 116 -11.74 -5.63 -1.28
C TYR A 116 -12.09 -4.48 -2.22
N ALA A 117 -11.15 -3.55 -2.35
CA ALA A 117 -11.25 -2.38 -3.22
C ALA A 117 -10.22 -2.49 -4.35
N HIS A 118 -10.67 -2.37 -5.60
CA HIS A 118 -9.82 -2.37 -6.80
C HIS A 118 -10.42 -1.51 -7.89
N PHE A 119 -9.64 -1.10 -8.88
CA PHE A 119 -10.19 -0.45 -10.06
C PHE A 119 -10.95 -1.45 -10.94
N GLU A 120 -12.12 -1.05 -11.46
CA GLU A 120 -12.92 -1.90 -12.36
C GLU A 120 -12.16 -2.32 -13.62
N SER A 121 -11.22 -1.50 -14.05
CA SER A 121 -10.31 -1.83 -15.16
C SER A 121 -9.43 -3.06 -14.90
N GLY A 122 -9.26 -3.46 -13.63
CA GLY A 122 -8.32 -4.50 -13.23
C GLY A 122 -6.84 -4.13 -13.43
N GLN A 123 -6.54 -2.90 -13.84
CA GLN A 123 -5.17 -2.45 -14.07
C GLN A 123 -4.43 -2.25 -12.75
N PRO A 124 -3.14 -2.59 -12.68
CA PRO A 124 -2.30 -2.26 -11.55
C PRO A 124 -2.11 -0.75 -11.44
N PHE A 125 -1.87 -0.28 -10.23
CA PHE A 125 -1.63 1.11 -9.90
C PHE A 125 -0.43 1.26 -8.98
N ALA A 126 0.11 2.49 -8.91
CA ALA A 126 1.21 2.82 -8.04
C ALA A 126 0.72 3.55 -6.78
N ILE A 127 1.18 3.12 -5.62
CA ILE A 127 0.98 3.81 -4.35
C ILE A 127 2.27 4.53 -4.00
N ALA A 128 2.17 5.78 -3.57
CA ALA A 128 3.30 6.55 -3.09
C ALA A 128 3.86 5.98 -1.79
N GLY A 129 5.17 6.02 -1.66
CA GLY A 129 5.89 5.58 -0.46
C GLY A 129 7.24 6.25 -0.33
N PHE A 130 7.93 5.94 0.75
CA PHE A 130 9.34 6.23 0.93
C PHE A 130 10.03 5.04 1.61
N TRP A 131 11.32 4.96 1.47
CA TRP A 131 12.11 3.82 1.91
C TRP A 131 13.30 4.25 2.75
N GLU A 132 13.87 3.33 3.45
CA GLU A 132 15.16 3.49 4.14
C GLU A 132 16.06 2.29 3.84
N GLU A 133 17.33 2.59 3.70
CA GLU A 133 18.36 1.58 3.56
C GLU A 133 18.51 0.81 4.87
N LYS A 134 18.90 -0.46 4.78
CA LYS A 134 19.21 -1.29 5.93
C LYS A 134 20.24 -0.62 6.83
N ASP A 135 20.03 -0.68 8.11
CA ASP A 135 21.01 -0.26 9.11
C ASP A 135 21.99 -1.41 9.37
N GLU A 136 23.23 -1.26 8.96
CA GLU A 136 24.27 -2.30 9.12
C GLU A 136 24.59 -2.62 10.60
N PHE A 137 24.24 -1.73 11.52
CA PHE A 137 24.42 -1.94 12.96
C PHE A 137 23.24 -2.62 13.64
N VAL A 138 22.16 -2.87 12.91
CA VAL A 138 20.95 -3.54 13.41
C VAL A 138 20.87 -4.94 12.84
N GLU A 139 20.96 -5.94 13.70
CA GLU A 139 20.81 -7.34 13.31
C GLU A 139 19.47 -7.59 12.61
N HIS A 140 19.49 -8.32 11.48
CA HIS A 140 18.33 -8.59 10.63
C HIS A 140 17.69 -7.34 9.98
N SER A 141 18.38 -6.19 9.94
CA SER A 141 17.92 -5.05 9.16
C SER A 141 17.97 -5.36 7.66
N THR A 142 16.94 -4.93 6.95
CA THR A 142 16.84 -5.02 5.49
C THR A 142 16.31 -3.72 4.95
N ASP A 143 16.54 -3.44 3.67
CA ASP A 143 15.88 -2.32 2.99
C ASP A 143 14.37 -2.41 3.21
N SER A 144 13.79 -1.32 3.64
CA SER A 144 12.40 -1.29 4.04
C SER A 144 11.67 -0.06 3.53
N PHE A 145 10.35 -0.17 3.37
CA PHE A 145 9.53 0.94 2.89
C PHE A 145 8.33 1.20 3.79
N MET A 146 7.84 2.42 3.71
CA MET A 146 6.61 2.87 4.34
C MET A 146 5.63 3.32 3.27
N MET A 147 4.39 2.82 3.33
CA MET A 147 3.31 3.24 2.44
C MET A 147 2.78 4.60 2.88
N LEU A 148 2.56 5.50 1.95
CA LEU A 148 1.84 6.74 2.22
C LEU A 148 0.34 6.52 2.15
N THR A 149 -0.37 7.11 3.11
CA THR A 149 -1.81 7.18 3.15
C THR A 149 -2.29 8.63 3.08
N ARG A 150 -3.54 8.81 2.72
CA ARG A 150 -4.24 10.09 2.68
C ARG A 150 -5.64 9.94 3.28
N PRO A 151 -6.33 11.03 3.62
CA PRO A 151 -7.74 10.97 3.97
C PRO A 151 -8.56 10.26 2.88
N ALA A 152 -9.50 9.42 3.32
CA ALA A 152 -10.36 8.66 2.43
C ALA A 152 -11.24 9.59 1.59
N ASN A 153 -11.42 9.25 0.30
CA ASN A 153 -12.41 9.91 -0.54
C ASN A 153 -13.84 9.41 -0.20
N SER A 154 -14.85 9.97 -0.87
CA SER A 154 -16.26 9.62 -0.64
C SER A 154 -16.58 8.12 -0.80
N HIS A 155 -15.86 7.40 -1.67
CA HIS A 155 -16.07 5.97 -1.89
C HIS A 155 -15.52 5.09 -0.77
N ILE A 156 -14.41 5.50 -0.14
CA ILE A 156 -13.73 4.74 0.91
C ILE A 156 -14.17 5.15 2.31
N SER A 157 -14.64 6.38 2.49
CA SER A 157 -14.98 6.95 3.81
C SER A 157 -16.07 6.19 4.57
N GLU A 158 -16.93 5.42 3.86
CA GLU A 158 -17.91 4.53 4.50
C GLU A 158 -17.27 3.33 5.22
N TYR A 159 -16.03 2.99 4.84
CA TYR A 159 -15.32 1.82 5.35
C TYR A 159 -14.27 2.21 6.38
N GLN A 160 -13.48 3.24 6.08
CA GLN A 160 -12.40 3.70 6.96
C GLN A 160 -12.00 5.14 6.65
N GLN A 161 -11.23 5.76 7.56
CA GLN A 161 -10.87 7.19 7.49
C GLN A 161 -9.71 7.50 6.55
N ASP A 162 -8.89 6.53 6.20
CA ASP A 162 -7.70 6.69 5.37
C ASP A 162 -7.72 5.70 4.19
N MET A 163 -7.00 6.05 3.14
CA MET A 163 -6.79 5.19 1.98
C MET A 163 -5.34 5.29 1.52
N PRO A 164 -4.84 4.33 0.70
CA PRO A 164 -3.52 4.47 0.09
C PRO A 164 -3.42 5.77 -0.71
N PHE A 165 -2.27 6.44 -0.70
CA PHE A 165 -2.03 7.54 -1.60
C PHE A 165 -1.69 7.00 -3.00
N ILE A 166 -2.72 6.67 -3.76
CA ILE A 166 -2.60 6.19 -5.14
C ILE A 166 -2.17 7.37 -6.02
N LEU A 167 -1.07 7.20 -6.73
CA LEU A 167 -0.55 8.22 -7.64
C LEU A 167 -1.37 8.23 -8.93
N PRO A 168 -1.78 9.42 -9.44
CA PRO A 168 -2.25 9.53 -10.81
C PRO A 168 -1.16 9.02 -11.77
N HIS A 169 -1.55 8.30 -12.80
CA HIS A 169 -0.60 7.63 -13.70
C HIS A 169 0.37 8.62 -14.37
N ASP A 170 -0.11 9.80 -14.75
CA ASP A 170 0.68 10.89 -15.35
C ASP A 170 1.62 11.59 -14.35
N LYS A 171 1.49 11.31 -13.04
CA LYS A 171 2.30 11.90 -11.96
C LYS A 171 3.38 10.96 -11.43
N ILE A 172 3.44 9.73 -11.90
CA ILE A 172 4.44 8.76 -11.43
C ILE A 172 5.86 9.23 -11.76
N SER A 173 6.08 9.76 -12.96
CA SER A 173 7.38 10.31 -13.36
C SER A 173 7.80 11.51 -12.51
N ASN A 174 6.86 12.39 -12.16
CA ASN A 174 7.13 13.50 -11.24
C ASN A 174 7.50 12.99 -9.85
N TRP A 175 6.77 11.99 -9.33
CA TRP A 175 7.06 11.40 -8.02
C TRP A 175 8.46 10.81 -7.94
N LEU A 176 8.95 10.24 -9.04
CA LEU A 176 10.28 9.64 -9.17
C LEU A 176 11.33 10.62 -9.76
N ASP A 177 11.03 11.92 -9.84
CA ASP A 177 11.98 12.95 -10.27
C ASP A 177 12.70 13.55 -9.06
N PRO A 178 14.05 13.52 -8.98
CA PRO A 178 14.80 14.15 -7.90
C PRO A 178 14.50 15.65 -7.70
N GLY A 179 14.15 16.37 -8.76
CA GLY A 179 13.83 17.79 -8.73
C GLY A 179 12.41 18.14 -8.26
N PHE A 180 11.55 17.12 -8.05
CA PHE A 180 10.15 17.34 -7.68
C PHE A 180 9.99 17.87 -6.24
N ASP A 181 9.25 18.97 -6.09
CA ASP A 181 8.84 19.44 -4.77
C ASP A 181 7.65 18.61 -4.24
N VAL A 182 7.91 17.84 -3.20
CA VAL A 182 6.88 16.96 -2.60
C VAL A 182 5.65 17.71 -2.06
N GLN A 183 5.74 19.03 -1.83
CA GLN A 183 4.57 19.83 -1.42
C GLN A 183 3.49 19.86 -2.52
N GLU A 184 3.89 19.77 -3.79
CA GLU A 184 2.97 19.77 -4.92
C GLU A 184 2.04 18.56 -4.95
N CYS A 185 2.46 17.43 -4.32
CA CYS A 185 1.64 16.22 -4.31
C CYS A 185 0.29 16.39 -3.56
N ILE A 186 0.17 17.41 -2.70
CA ILE A 186 -1.08 17.73 -2.01
C ILE A 186 -2.19 18.02 -3.02
N SER A 187 -1.88 18.75 -4.10
CA SER A 187 -2.85 19.05 -5.15
C SER A 187 -3.35 17.81 -5.89
N TRP A 188 -2.58 16.74 -5.90
CA TRP A 188 -2.98 15.47 -6.55
C TRP A 188 -4.04 14.71 -5.75
N MET A 189 -4.20 15.01 -4.47
CA MET A 189 -5.23 14.40 -3.64
C MET A 189 -6.65 14.84 -4.03
N GLU A 190 -6.80 16.03 -4.59
CA GLU A 190 -8.08 16.55 -5.06
C GLU A 190 -8.52 15.84 -6.35
N ASN A 191 -7.56 15.45 -7.17
CA ASN A 191 -7.77 14.70 -8.38
C ASN A 191 -7.66 13.20 -8.05
N ALA A 192 -8.81 12.56 -7.80
CA ALA A 192 -8.85 11.11 -7.63
C ALA A 192 -8.20 10.42 -8.82
N PRO A 193 -7.46 9.29 -8.64
CA PRO A 193 -6.98 8.53 -9.77
C PRO A 193 -8.15 8.24 -10.72
N SER A 194 -7.92 8.43 -12.02
CA SER A 194 -8.93 8.18 -13.04
C SER A 194 -9.35 6.71 -13.01
N GLY A 195 -10.57 6.45 -12.57
CA GLY A 195 -11.16 5.12 -12.55
C GLY A 195 -12.16 4.91 -11.42
N THR A 196 -13.16 4.09 -11.70
CA THR A 196 -14.16 3.69 -10.73
C THR A 196 -13.59 2.58 -9.84
N LEU A 197 -13.64 2.80 -8.53
CA LEU A 197 -13.32 1.75 -7.55
C LEU A 197 -14.54 0.84 -7.38
N SER A 198 -14.34 -0.46 -7.60
CA SER A 198 -15.28 -1.51 -7.19
C SER A 198 -14.92 -1.95 -5.79
N ILE A 199 -15.90 -1.98 -4.88
CA ILE A 199 -15.71 -2.39 -3.49
C ILE A 199 -16.76 -3.43 -3.15
N TYR A 200 -16.34 -4.57 -2.60
CA TYR A 200 -17.25 -5.65 -2.23
C TYR A 200 -16.74 -6.47 -1.05
N PRO A 201 -17.63 -7.12 -0.30
CA PRO A 201 -17.24 -7.95 0.83
C PRO A 201 -16.49 -9.20 0.39
N VAL A 202 -15.49 -9.57 1.17
CA VAL A 202 -14.66 -10.76 0.98
C VAL A 202 -14.62 -11.62 2.25
N SER A 203 -14.04 -12.80 2.13
CA SER A 203 -13.92 -13.73 3.26
C SER A 203 -13.07 -13.14 4.39
N PRO A 204 -13.47 -13.28 5.65
CA PRO A 204 -12.66 -12.92 6.81
C PRO A 204 -11.36 -13.75 6.94
N ALA A 205 -11.17 -14.77 6.11
CA ALA A 205 -9.90 -15.49 5.99
C ALA A 205 -8.72 -14.59 5.65
N ILE A 206 -8.96 -13.37 5.10
CA ILE A 206 -7.94 -12.34 4.89
C ILE A 206 -7.18 -11.97 6.18
N ASN A 207 -7.76 -12.18 7.34
CA ASN A 207 -7.10 -11.92 8.63
C ASN A 207 -5.96 -12.91 8.93
N HIS A 208 -5.91 -14.06 8.27
CA HIS A 208 -4.80 -15.02 8.38
C HIS A 208 -3.63 -14.56 7.49
N VAL A 209 -2.63 -13.94 8.09
CA VAL A 209 -1.50 -13.29 7.39
C VAL A 209 -0.66 -14.24 6.51
N ASP A 210 -0.65 -15.52 6.85
CA ASP A 210 0.10 -16.55 6.11
C ASP A 210 -0.68 -17.10 4.90
N LEU A 211 -1.98 -16.81 4.82
CA LEU A 211 -2.79 -17.23 3.69
C LEU A 211 -2.58 -16.30 2.51
N ASN A 212 -2.16 -16.85 1.37
CA ASN A 212 -1.97 -16.13 0.11
C ASN A 212 -2.67 -16.90 -1.03
N ASP A 213 -3.96 -16.68 -1.18
CA ASP A 213 -4.82 -17.48 -2.06
C ASP A 213 -5.79 -16.57 -2.83
N GLU A 214 -6.03 -16.90 -4.10
CA GLU A 214 -6.95 -16.16 -4.98
C GLU A 214 -8.37 -16.02 -4.41
N ARG A 215 -8.81 -16.96 -3.59
CA ARG A 215 -10.14 -16.90 -2.95
C ARG A 215 -10.32 -15.69 -2.05
N LEU A 216 -9.22 -15.08 -1.56
CA LEU A 216 -9.27 -13.90 -0.70
C LEU A 216 -9.81 -12.64 -1.41
N ILE A 217 -9.70 -12.57 -2.75
CA ILE A 217 -10.23 -11.46 -3.54
C ILE A 217 -11.60 -11.77 -4.17
N LYS A 218 -12.15 -12.96 -3.94
CA LYS A 218 -13.47 -13.32 -4.47
C LYS A 218 -14.57 -12.76 -3.57
N ARG A 219 -15.61 -12.22 -4.22
CA ARG A 219 -16.81 -11.76 -3.52
C ARG A 219 -17.38 -12.87 -2.65
N SER A 220 -17.71 -12.56 -1.42
CA SER A 220 -18.38 -13.47 -0.48
C SER A 220 -19.59 -12.80 0.17
N LEU A 221 -20.39 -13.56 0.87
CA LEU A 221 -21.40 -12.99 1.76
C LEU A 221 -20.69 -12.21 2.89
N PRO A 222 -21.25 -11.05 3.29
CA PRO A 222 -20.66 -10.28 4.38
C PRO A 222 -20.58 -11.10 5.66
N ALA A 223 -19.40 -11.23 6.22
CA ALA A 223 -19.15 -11.88 7.49
C ALA A 223 -18.22 -11.04 8.34
N ASP A 224 -18.39 -11.07 9.66
CA ASP A 224 -17.52 -10.36 10.58
C ASP A 224 -16.11 -11.01 10.66
N GLN A 225 -15.21 -10.38 11.40
CA GLN A 225 -13.84 -10.86 11.59
C GLN A 225 -13.75 -12.26 12.25
N HIS A 226 -14.84 -12.78 12.79
CA HIS A 226 -14.95 -14.11 13.41
C HIS A 226 -15.64 -15.13 12.49
N GLY A 227 -16.07 -14.71 11.29
CA GLY A 227 -16.75 -15.57 10.33
C GLY A 227 -18.28 -15.66 10.51
N ASN A 228 -18.87 -14.86 11.41
CA ASN A 228 -20.33 -14.81 11.56
C ASN A 228 -20.94 -13.99 10.42
N TYR A 229 -21.88 -14.57 9.69
CA TYR A 229 -22.58 -13.87 8.62
C TYR A 229 -23.39 -12.69 9.15
N THR A 230 -23.39 -11.60 8.42
CA THR A 230 -24.15 -10.39 8.73
C THR A 230 -25.26 -10.23 7.71
N LEU A 231 -26.46 -9.85 8.17
CA LEU A 231 -27.61 -9.57 7.29
C LEU A 231 -27.48 -8.20 6.59
N PHE A 232 -26.53 -7.37 7.05
CA PHE A 232 -26.29 -6.03 6.54
C PHE A 232 -24.80 -5.92 6.16
N GLY A 233 -24.56 -5.81 4.87
CA GLY A 233 -23.22 -5.62 4.26
C GLY A 233 -22.94 -4.15 3.94
#